data_bec31b885f49f5b41e21a61f9322dff6
#
_entry.id   bec31b885f49f5b41e21a61f9322dff6
#
_cell.length_a   1.000
_cell.length_b   1.000
_cell.length_c   1.000
_cell.angle_alpha   90.00
_cell.angle_beta   90.00
_cell.angle_gamma   90.00
#
_symmetry.space_group_name_H-M   'P 1'
#
loop_
_entity.id
_entity.type
_entity.pdbx_description
1 polymer ?
#
loop_
_entity_poly.entity_id
_entity_poly.type
_entity_poly.pdbx_seq_one_letter_code
_entity_poly.pdbx_strand_id
1 'polypeptide(L)'
;AAGSAVAMSSGTLEAISGEETDFEITLHNFGNTIASDVMAELSSPSGHITLHDAMISVGDINPGSDETVVFPVYVHGTAFYMEDLDLKLTISDAEGNTWVNAVPVNVEGPYLMVDDYAGDIYPGSNTEFILNLENQGSRSLSSYSLELLPYDNLVSIYSDPTSLSELSVGENIYLDDFEIGFSSDIINGSVLPM
;
A
#
# COMPACT_ATOMS: atom_id res chain seq x y z
N ALA A 1 -34.37 -2.20 -19.56
CA ALA A 1 -34.67 -3.29 -18.63
C ALA A 1 -35.20 -2.69 -17.34
N ALA A 2 -36.29 -3.25 -16.80
CA ALA A 2 -36.77 -2.88 -15.49
C ALA A 2 -36.04 -3.76 -14.46
N GLY A 3 -35.41 -3.18 -13.48
CA GLY A 3 -34.67 -3.91 -12.45
C GLY A 3 -33.96 -2.99 -11.47
N SER A 4 -33.44 -3.55 -10.39
CA SER A 4 -32.48 -2.91 -9.50
C SER A 4 -31.14 -2.73 -10.21
N ALA A 5 -30.40 -1.70 -9.88
CA ALA A 5 -29.05 -1.46 -10.39
C ALA A 5 -28.26 -0.64 -9.35
N VAL A 6 -27.56 -1.34 -8.48
CA VAL A 6 -26.82 -0.72 -7.38
C VAL A 6 -25.36 -0.56 -7.74
N ALA A 7 -24.80 0.61 -7.48
CA ALA A 7 -23.39 0.87 -7.65
C ALA A 7 -22.88 1.83 -6.56
N MET A 8 -21.58 1.82 -6.34
CA MET A 8 -20.90 2.81 -5.53
C MET A 8 -21.04 4.18 -6.18
N SER A 9 -21.40 5.21 -5.40
CA SER A 9 -21.26 6.59 -5.80
C SER A 9 -19.78 6.94 -5.99
N SER A 10 -19.49 7.83 -6.92
CA SER A 10 -18.10 8.23 -7.21
C SER A 10 -17.42 8.85 -5.99
N GLY A 11 -16.17 8.50 -5.76
CA GLY A 11 -15.32 9.04 -4.69
C GLY A 11 -14.03 8.27 -4.59
N THR A 12 -13.02 8.89 -3.99
CA THR A 12 -11.78 8.25 -3.59
C THR A 12 -11.73 8.26 -2.07
N LEU A 13 -11.41 7.11 -1.48
CA LEU A 13 -11.23 6.99 -0.04
C LEU A 13 -9.81 7.41 0.33
N GLU A 14 -9.66 7.95 1.55
CA GLU A 14 -8.36 8.34 2.09
C GLU A 14 -7.98 7.37 3.20
N ALA A 15 -6.72 6.96 3.23
CA ALA A 15 -6.17 6.08 4.24
C ALA A 15 -4.76 6.53 4.65
N ILE A 16 -4.36 6.21 5.87
CA ILE A 16 -3.03 6.52 6.39
C ILE A 16 -2.32 5.21 6.73
N SER A 17 -1.12 5.05 6.20
CA SER A 17 -0.25 3.92 6.51
C SER A 17 -0.01 3.81 8.02
N GLY A 18 -0.24 2.61 8.59
CA GLY A 18 -0.10 2.32 10.01
C GLY A 18 -1.30 2.70 10.87
N GLU A 19 -2.44 3.11 10.27
CA GLU A 19 -3.60 3.56 11.04
C GLU A 19 -4.87 2.73 10.74
N GLU A 20 -5.76 2.70 11.73
CA GLU A 20 -7.15 2.26 11.60
C GLU A 20 -7.96 3.38 10.94
N THR A 21 -8.85 3.02 10.04
CA THR A 21 -9.78 3.97 9.41
C THR A 21 -11.10 3.30 9.06
N ASP A 22 -12.14 4.09 8.92
CA ASP A 22 -13.46 3.67 8.47
C ASP A 22 -13.67 4.09 7.02
N PHE A 23 -13.83 3.11 6.12
CA PHE A 23 -14.18 3.39 4.74
C PHE A 23 -15.69 3.54 4.60
N GLU A 24 -16.15 4.78 4.49
CA GLU A 24 -17.54 5.11 4.25
C GLU A 24 -17.83 5.08 2.75
N ILE A 25 -18.65 4.11 2.31
CA ILE A 25 -19.00 3.92 0.91
C ILE A 25 -20.51 4.15 0.73
N THR A 26 -20.87 5.09 -0.12
CA THR A 26 -22.28 5.34 -0.48
C THR A 26 -22.65 4.50 -1.69
N LEU A 27 -23.74 3.73 -1.56
CA LEU A 27 -24.36 2.94 -2.59
C LEU A 27 -25.59 3.64 -3.12
N HIS A 28 -25.75 3.71 -4.43
CA HIS A 28 -26.92 4.30 -5.09
C HIS A 28 -27.67 3.27 -5.93
N ASN A 29 -28.99 3.22 -5.82
CA ASN A 29 -29.80 2.41 -6.71
C ASN A 29 -30.25 3.23 -7.95
N PHE A 30 -29.53 3.07 -9.04
CA PHE A 30 -29.82 3.67 -10.35
C PHE A 30 -30.96 2.97 -11.10
N GLY A 31 -31.48 1.89 -10.56
CA GLY A 31 -32.58 1.12 -11.12
C GLY A 31 -33.94 1.79 -10.92
N ASN A 32 -34.97 1.11 -11.36
CA ASN A 32 -36.36 1.55 -11.20
C ASN A 32 -37.22 0.63 -10.32
N THR A 33 -36.60 -0.37 -9.70
CA THR A 33 -37.18 -1.25 -8.67
C THR A 33 -36.35 -1.22 -7.41
N ILE A 34 -36.93 -1.60 -6.28
CA ILE A 34 -36.23 -1.76 -5.01
C ILE A 34 -35.18 -2.86 -5.19
N ALA A 35 -33.98 -2.62 -4.69
CA ALA A 35 -32.99 -3.65 -4.44
C ALA A 35 -33.21 -4.15 -3.00
N SER A 36 -33.67 -5.39 -2.85
CA SER A 36 -34.04 -5.92 -1.52
C SER A 36 -32.91 -6.70 -0.89
N ASP A 37 -32.80 -6.62 0.45
CA ASP A 37 -31.79 -7.36 1.25
C ASP A 37 -30.37 -7.22 0.66
N VAL A 38 -29.96 -6.00 0.33
CA VAL A 38 -28.65 -5.73 -0.26
C VAL A 38 -27.55 -6.06 0.72
N MET A 39 -26.54 -6.79 0.23
CA MET A 39 -25.29 -7.10 0.92
C MET A 39 -24.14 -6.43 0.18
N ALA A 40 -23.20 -5.86 0.93
CA ALA A 40 -21.97 -5.28 0.41
C ALA A 40 -20.77 -6.05 0.97
N GLU A 41 -19.89 -6.54 0.08
CA GLU A 41 -18.67 -7.24 0.42
C GLU A 41 -17.46 -6.47 -0.13
N LEU A 42 -16.54 -6.08 0.75
CA LEU A 42 -15.27 -5.47 0.40
C LEU A 42 -14.18 -6.54 0.41
N SER A 43 -13.32 -6.55 -0.59
CA SER A 43 -12.20 -7.48 -0.69
C SER A 43 -10.95 -6.82 -1.28
N SER A 44 -9.78 -7.30 -0.88
CA SER A 44 -8.48 -6.89 -1.44
C SER A 44 -7.54 -8.09 -1.46
N PRO A 45 -6.75 -8.29 -2.52
CA PRO A 45 -5.66 -9.25 -2.54
C PRO A 45 -4.39 -8.69 -1.90
N SER A 46 -4.33 -7.38 -1.60
CA SER A 46 -3.16 -6.76 -0.98
C SER A 46 -2.91 -7.29 0.43
N GLY A 47 -1.65 -7.60 0.74
CA GLY A 47 -1.21 -7.92 2.10
C GLY A 47 -1.06 -6.69 3.00
N HIS A 48 -1.29 -5.48 2.49
CA HIS A 48 -1.07 -4.23 3.21
C HIS A 48 -2.36 -3.62 3.79
N ILE A 49 -3.47 -4.36 3.75
CA ILE A 49 -4.73 -3.98 4.38
C ILE A 49 -5.38 -5.16 5.10
N THR A 50 -5.95 -4.90 6.26
CA THR A 50 -6.81 -5.84 6.99
C THR A 50 -8.22 -5.29 7.04
N LEU A 51 -9.19 -6.07 6.55
CA LEU A 51 -10.62 -5.76 6.64
C LEU A 51 -11.18 -6.43 7.91
N HIS A 52 -11.66 -5.64 8.88
CA HIS A 52 -12.21 -6.19 10.12
C HIS A 52 -13.60 -6.81 9.92
N ASP A 53 -14.45 -6.10 9.17
CA ASP A 53 -15.76 -6.55 8.73
C ASP A 53 -15.85 -6.44 7.21
N ALA A 54 -15.61 -7.55 6.52
CA ALA A 54 -15.57 -7.57 5.06
C ALA A 54 -16.95 -7.63 4.40
N MET A 55 -18.02 -7.97 5.15
CA MET A 55 -19.37 -8.14 4.62
C MET A 55 -20.39 -7.44 5.52
N ILE A 56 -21.17 -6.54 4.93
CA ILE A 56 -22.14 -5.70 5.65
C ILE A 56 -23.54 -5.84 5.01
N SER A 57 -24.55 -6.02 5.86
CA SER A 57 -25.95 -5.97 5.44
C SER A 57 -26.40 -4.51 5.34
N VAL A 58 -26.84 -4.14 4.15
CA VAL A 58 -27.34 -2.77 3.84
C VAL A 58 -28.84 -2.68 4.05
N GLY A 59 -29.56 -3.76 3.70
CA GLY A 59 -31.03 -3.78 3.67
C GLY A 59 -31.59 -3.35 2.30
N ASP A 60 -32.78 -2.77 2.29
CA ASP A 60 -33.48 -2.39 1.05
C ASP A 60 -33.04 -1.00 0.57
N ILE A 61 -32.69 -0.89 -0.72
CA ILE A 61 -32.39 0.41 -1.35
C ILE A 61 -33.50 0.74 -2.37
N ASN A 62 -34.27 1.80 -2.10
CA ASN A 62 -35.31 2.26 -3.01
C ASN A 62 -34.70 2.83 -4.30
N PRO A 63 -35.49 2.82 -5.42
CA PRO A 63 -35.05 3.48 -6.65
C PRO A 63 -34.68 4.95 -6.43
N GLY A 64 -33.48 5.34 -6.89
CA GLY A 64 -32.97 6.70 -6.78
C GLY A 64 -32.56 7.11 -5.35
N SER A 65 -32.44 6.15 -4.41
CA SER A 65 -32.00 6.40 -3.04
C SER A 65 -30.56 5.97 -2.84
N ASP A 66 -29.94 6.56 -1.80
CA ASP A 66 -28.60 6.26 -1.31
C ASP A 66 -28.66 5.54 0.04
N GLU A 67 -27.71 4.64 0.25
CA GLU A 67 -27.39 4.05 1.55
C GLU A 67 -25.89 4.04 1.76
N THR A 68 -25.42 4.32 2.98
CA THR A 68 -24.00 4.35 3.30
C THR A 68 -23.64 3.15 4.15
N VAL A 69 -22.55 2.47 3.77
CA VAL A 69 -21.94 1.39 4.52
C VAL A 69 -20.55 1.78 5.00
N VAL A 70 -20.16 1.24 6.15
CA VAL A 70 -18.88 1.57 6.80
C VAL A 70 -18.08 0.29 6.96
N PHE A 71 -16.91 0.24 6.38
CA PHE A 71 -15.97 -0.87 6.50
C PHE A 71 -14.79 -0.44 7.37
N PRO A 72 -14.69 -0.93 8.62
CA PRO A 72 -13.53 -0.67 9.45
C PRO A 72 -12.33 -1.46 8.92
N VAL A 73 -11.22 -0.77 8.69
CA VAL A 73 -10.00 -1.34 8.11
C VAL A 73 -8.76 -0.87 8.85
N TYR A 74 -7.71 -1.68 8.80
CA TYR A 74 -6.36 -1.30 9.18
C TYR A 74 -5.45 -1.31 7.96
N VAL A 75 -4.83 -0.18 7.65
CA VAL A 75 -3.80 -0.09 6.61
C VAL A 75 -2.44 -0.29 7.26
N HIS A 76 -1.70 -1.30 6.83
CA HIS A 76 -0.44 -1.68 7.45
C HIS A 76 0.61 -0.59 7.26
N GLY A 77 1.51 -0.44 8.26
CA GLY A 77 2.61 0.53 8.21
C GLY A 77 3.66 0.27 7.10
N THR A 78 3.55 -0.88 6.44
CA THR A 78 4.33 -1.24 5.26
C THR A 78 3.70 -0.79 3.94
N ALA A 79 2.45 -0.31 3.97
CA ALA A 79 1.84 0.35 2.81
C ALA A 79 2.56 1.67 2.54
N PHE A 80 2.96 1.90 1.31
CA PHE A 80 3.67 3.12 0.94
C PHE A 80 2.74 4.18 0.32
N TYR A 81 3.24 5.39 0.22
CA TYR A 81 2.52 6.50 -0.40
C TYR A 81 2.04 6.15 -1.82
N MET A 82 0.76 6.40 -2.10
CA MET A 82 0.07 6.09 -3.36
C MET A 82 0.03 4.60 -3.74
N GLU A 83 0.18 3.70 -2.77
CA GLU A 83 0.02 2.27 -3.04
C GLU A 83 -1.41 1.95 -3.47
N ASP A 84 -1.55 1.13 -4.51
CA ASP A 84 -2.85 0.58 -4.92
C ASP A 84 -3.18 -0.63 -4.03
N LEU A 85 -4.19 -0.47 -3.18
CA LEU A 85 -4.69 -1.54 -2.31
C LEU A 85 -5.62 -2.54 -3.03
N ASP A 86 -5.88 -2.32 -4.32
CA ASP A 86 -6.63 -3.22 -5.20
C ASP A 86 -8.01 -3.64 -4.62
N LEU A 87 -8.72 -2.65 -4.03
CA LEU A 87 -9.98 -2.86 -3.37
C LEU A 87 -11.12 -3.07 -4.36
N LYS A 88 -11.92 -4.09 -4.08
CA LYS A 88 -13.09 -4.46 -4.85
C LYS A 88 -14.33 -4.54 -3.96
N LEU A 89 -15.37 -3.81 -4.31
CA LEU A 89 -16.69 -3.88 -3.70
C LEU A 89 -17.61 -4.74 -4.55
N THR A 90 -18.12 -5.82 -3.97
CA THR A 90 -19.15 -6.68 -4.55
C THR A 90 -20.46 -6.42 -3.83
N ILE A 91 -21.50 -6.06 -4.59
CA ILE A 91 -22.83 -5.78 -4.06
C ILE A 91 -23.76 -6.87 -4.61
N SER A 92 -24.63 -7.43 -3.78
CA SER A 92 -25.63 -8.41 -4.19
C SER A 92 -26.99 -8.10 -3.56
N ASP A 93 -28.08 -8.55 -4.20
CA ASP A 93 -29.44 -8.44 -3.67
C ASP A 93 -30.13 -9.81 -3.52
N ALA A 94 -31.32 -9.85 -2.92
CA ALA A 94 -32.10 -11.07 -2.71
C ALA A 94 -32.56 -11.72 -4.03
N GLU A 95 -32.57 -11.02 -5.14
CA GLU A 95 -32.94 -11.56 -6.45
C GLU A 95 -31.77 -12.27 -7.14
N GLY A 96 -30.56 -12.23 -6.54
CA GLY A 96 -29.32 -12.83 -7.05
C GLY A 96 -28.60 -11.94 -8.06
N ASN A 97 -28.97 -10.65 -8.17
CA ASN A 97 -28.19 -9.69 -8.93
C ASN A 97 -26.86 -9.41 -8.20
N THR A 98 -25.80 -9.17 -8.99
CA THR A 98 -24.47 -8.86 -8.45
C THR A 98 -23.84 -7.73 -9.26
N TRP A 99 -23.29 -6.76 -8.56
CA TRP A 99 -22.56 -5.61 -9.14
C TRP A 99 -21.18 -5.53 -8.51
N VAL A 100 -20.19 -5.20 -9.31
CA VAL A 100 -18.78 -5.13 -8.87
C VAL A 100 -18.22 -3.75 -9.21
N ASN A 101 -17.62 -3.11 -8.23
CA ASN A 101 -16.95 -1.82 -8.37
C ASN A 101 -15.50 -1.90 -7.87
N ALA A 102 -14.57 -1.27 -8.57
CA ALA A 102 -13.29 -0.94 -8.00
C ALA A 102 -13.45 0.23 -7.01
N VAL A 103 -12.77 0.16 -5.88
CA VAL A 103 -12.81 1.19 -4.84
C VAL A 103 -11.47 1.89 -4.82
N PRO A 104 -11.34 3.10 -5.39
CA PRO A 104 -10.09 3.83 -5.36
C PRO A 104 -9.78 4.32 -3.96
N VAL A 105 -8.55 4.09 -3.50
CA VAL A 105 -8.02 4.56 -2.21
C VAL A 105 -6.76 5.34 -2.46
N ASN A 106 -6.64 6.48 -1.79
CA ASN A 106 -5.43 7.27 -1.74
C ASN A 106 -4.72 6.97 -0.41
N VAL A 107 -3.58 6.31 -0.47
CA VAL A 107 -2.78 5.98 0.71
C VAL A 107 -1.80 7.11 0.97
N GLU A 108 -1.93 7.75 2.14
CA GLU A 108 -0.92 8.65 2.67
C GLU A 108 0.08 7.87 3.51
N GLY A 109 1.36 8.12 3.31
CA GLY A 109 2.42 7.44 4.04
C GLY A 109 3.79 7.97 3.68
N PRO A 110 4.82 7.47 4.35
CA PRO A 110 6.20 7.69 3.94
C PRO A 110 6.51 6.91 2.68
N TYR A 111 7.47 7.39 1.90
CA TYR A 111 8.03 6.68 0.77
C TYR A 111 9.52 6.99 0.66
N LEU A 112 10.36 6.02 1.06
CA LEU A 112 11.81 6.16 0.94
C LEU A 112 12.27 5.78 -0.45
N MET A 113 13.00 6.67 -1.08
CA MET A 113 13.64 6.44 -2.35
C MET A 113 15.16 6.60 -2.21
N VAL A 114 15.91 5.72 -2.85
CA VAL A 114 17.36 5.91 -3.01
C VAL A 114 17.56 6.98 -4.08
N ASP A 115 18.02 8.16 -3.66
CA ASP A 115 18.29 9.28 -4.56
C ASP A 115 19.66 9.12 -5.23
N ASP A 116 20.67 8.72 -4.43
CA ASP A 116 22.03 8.49 -4.92
C ASP A 116 22.75 7.45 -4.07
N TYR A 117 23.80 6.85 -4.63
CA TYR A 117 24.68 5.95 -3.89
C TYR A 117 26.11 6.07 -4.39
N ALA A 118 27.09 5.80 -3.52
CA ALA A 118 28.49 5.79 -3.84
C ALA A 118 29.22 4.64 -3.16
N GLY A 119 30.17 4.06 -3.88
CA GLY A 119 31.05 3.00 -3.41
C GLY A 119 31.76 2.32 -4.58
N ASP A 120 33.03 2.01 -4.42
CA ASP A 120 33.79 1.32 -5.45
C ASP A 120 33.66 -0.20 -5.30
N ILE A 121 33.25 -0.88 -6.36
CA ILE A 121 33.06 -2.33 -6.36
C ILE A 121 34.28 -3.00 -6.98
N TYR A 122 35.03 -3.76 -6.16
CA TYR A 122 36.14 -4.59 -6.61
C TYR A 122 35.92 -6.05 -6.18
N PRO A 123 36.08 -7.04 -7.09
CA PRO A 123 35.98 -8.46 -6.73
C PRO A 123 36.92 -8.83 -5.58
N GLY A 124 36.38 -9.51 -4.57
CA GLY A 124 37.16 -9.98 -3.40
C GLY A 124 37.50 -8.89 -2.38
N SER A 125 36.84 -7.73 -2.45
CA SER A 125 37.08 -6.62 -1.50
C SER A 125 35.84 -6.31 -0.66
N ASN A 126 36.08 -5.63 0.46
CA ASN A 126 35.07 -4.90 1.20
C ASN A 126 35.17 -3.42 0.83
N THR A 127 34.02 -2.75 0.79
CA THR A 127 33.96 -1.32 0.55
C THR A 127 32.94 -0.65 1.48
N GLU A 128 33.21 0.57 1.85
CA GLU A 128 32.22 1.46 2.45
C GLU A 128 31.23 1.89 1.38
N PHE A 129 29.95 1.81 1.69
CA PHE A 129 28.87 2.15 0.79
C PHE A 129 28.05 3.28 1.40
N ILE A 130 27.85 4.31 0.61
CA ILE A 130 27.11 5.50 1.00
C ILE A 130 25.77 5.46 0.29
N LEU A 131 24.68 5.66 1.05
CA LEU A 131 23.33 5.82 0.53
C LEU A 131 22.85 7.24 0.81
N ASN A 132 22.27 7.88 -0.19
CA ASN A 132 21.44 9.06 -0.03
C ASN A 132 19.98 8.64 -0.21
N LEU A 133 19.19 8.80 0.85
CA LEU A 133 17.76 8.47 0.84
C LEU A 133 16.95 9.76 0.97
N GLU A 134 15.88 9.85 0.19
CA GLU A 134 14.88 10.92 0.27
C GLU A 134 13.52 10.35 0.67
N ASN A 135 12.81 11.04 1.57
CA ASN A 135 11.41 10.74 1.83
C ASN A 135 10.52 11.49 0.82
N GLN A 136 10.11 10.81 -0.23
CA GLN A 136 9.20 11.32 -1.27
C GLN A 136 7.71 11.06 -0.97
N GLY A 137 7.40 10.55 0.22
CA GLY A 137 6.03 10.31 0.65
C GLY A 137 5.27 11.57 1.00
N SER A 138 4.05 11.40 1.50
CA SER A 138 3.21 12.49 2.01
C SER A 138 3.33 12.69 3.52
N ARG A 139 4.02 11.79 4.22
CA ARG A 139 4.20 11.82 5.69
C ARG A 139 5.64 11.59 6.10
N SER A 140 6.01 12.17 7.24
CA SER A 140 7.33 11.93 7.84
C SER A 140 7.44 10.48 8.34
N LEU A 141 8.63 9.91 8.20
CA LEU A 141 9.01 8.70 8.91
C LEU A 141 9.45 9.06 10.33
N SER A 142 9.05 8.27 11.31
CA SER A 142 9.50 8.42 12.70
C SER A 142 9.92 7.07 13.27
N SER A 143 11.09 7.04 13.92
CA SER A 143 11.61 5.83 14.61
C SER A 143 11.65 4.59 13.72
N TYR A 144 12.41 4.64 12.64
CA TYR A 144 12.57 3.54 11.69
C TYR A 144 13.96 2.92 11.76
N SER A 145 14.07 1.69 11.29
CA SER A 145 15.34 0.97 11.14
C SER A 145 15.55 0.63 9.68
N LEU A 146 16.74 0.91 9.18
CA LEU A 146 17.16 0.58 7.83
C LEU A 146 18.16 -0.58 7.89
N GLU A 147 17.91 -1.61 7.10
CA GLU A 147 18.77 -2.77 6.95
C GLU A 147 19.04 -3.00 5.46
N LEU A 148 20.32 -3.22 5.09
CA LEU A 148 20.67 -3.72 3.77
C LEU A 148 20.63 -5.24 3.79
N LEU A 149 19.99 -5.83 2.79
CA LEU A 149 19.94 -7.29 2.62
C LEU A 149 20.61 -7.68 1.30
N PRO A 150 21.50 -8.68 1.30
CA PRO A 150 22.10 -9.16 0.07
C PRO A 150 21.03 -9.86 -0.79
N TYR A 151 20.99 -9.53 -2.07
CA TYR A 151 20.08 -10.18 -3.01
C TYR A 151 20.62 -11.55 -3.48
N ASP A 152 21.93 -11.72 -3.52
CA ASP A 152 22.57 -12.97 -3.92
C ASP A 152 23.79 -13.30 -3.04
N ASN A 153 24.37 -14.48 -3.26
CA ASN A 153 25.53 -14.98 -2.50
C ASN A 153 26.89 -14.38 -2.90
N LEU A 154 26.92 -13.49 -3.88
CA LEU A 154 28.13 -12.78 -4.30
C LEU A 154 28.34 -11.50 -3.47
N VAL A 155 27.34 -11.10 -2.71
CA VAL A 155 27.36 -9.92 -1.86
C VAL A 155 27.17 -10.34 -0.41
N SER A 156 27.93 -9.74 0.49
CA SER A 156 27.80 -9.89 1.94
C SER A 156 27.66 -8.52 2.59
N ILE A 157 26.72 -8.37 3.50
CA ILE A 157 26.53 -7.14 4.29
C ILE A 157 27.15 -7.38 5.66
N TYR A 158 28.01 -6.47 6.11
CA TYR A 158 28.72 -6.54 7.40
C TYR A 158 28.24 -5.50 8.40
N SER A 159 27.38 -4.57 7.95
CA SER A 159 26.82 -3.54 8.82
C SER A 159 25.60 -4.04 9.56
N ASP A 160 25.44 -3.60 10.80
CA ASP A 160 24.20 -3.76 11.56
C ASP A 160 23.10 -2.81 11.05
N PRO A 161 21.80 -3.10 11.31
CA PRO A 161 20.72 -2.19 10.98
C PRO A 161 20.91 -0.82 11.64
N THR A 162 20.75 0.25 10.86
CA THR A 162 20.89 1.63 11.36
C THR A 162 19.53 2.16 11.79
N SER A 163 19.45 2.60 13.06
CA SER A 163 18.22 3.23 13.60
C SER A 163 18.25 4.73 13.37
N LEU A 164 17.18 5.25 12.80
CA LEU A 164 17.00 6.65 12.45
C LEU A 164 15.82 7.25 13.20
N SER A 165 15.90 8.51 13.60
CA SER A 165 14.90 9.14 14.46
C SER A 165 13.68 9.65 13.70
N GLU A 166 13.91 10.53 12.74
CA GLU A 166 12.86 11.15 11.91
C GLU A 166 13.46 11.52 10.56
N LEU A 167 12.64 11.41 9.51
CA LEU A 167 12.92 11.94 8.18
C LEU A 167 11.66 12.62 7.66
N SER A 168 11.69 13.94 7.56
CA SER A 168 10.55 14.74 7.08
C SER A 168 10.31 14.53 5.59
N VAL A 169 9.12 14.90 5.13
CA VAL A 169 8.78 14.88 3.70
C VAL A 169 9.75 15.79 2.92
N GLY A 170 10.33 15.26 1.84
CA GLY A 170 11.31 15.96 1.01
C GLY A 170 12.69 16.12 1.63
N GLU A 171 12.93 15.55 2.80
CA GLU A 171 14.24 15.56 3.45
C GLU A 171 15.10 14.40 2.97
N ASN A 172 16.40 14.68 2.82
CA ASN A 172 17.40 13.69 2.47
C ASN A 172 18.25 13.32 3.67
N ILE A 173 18.66 12.05 3.74
CA ILE A 173 19.64 11.57 4.72
C ILE A 173 20.77 10.83 4.02
N TYR A 174 22.00 11.14 4.42
CA TYR A 174 23.21 10.45 3.98
C TYR A 174 23.63 9.43 5.04
N LEU A 175 23.77 8.18 4.62
CA LEU A 175 24.20 7.05 5.47
C LEU A 175 25.50 6.51 4.90
N ASP A 176 26.56 6.54 5.69
CA ASP A 176 27.91 6.13 5.33
C ASP A 176 28.45 4.94 6.17
N ASP A 177 27.58 4.36 7.00
CA ASP A 177 27.97 3.29 7.93
C ASP A 177 27.84 1.88 7.31
N PHE A 178 27.57 1.77 6.00
CA PHE A 178 27.41 0.46 5.39
C PHE A 178 28.73 -0.11 4.87
N GLU A 179 29.07 -1.32 5.33
CA GLU A 179 30.19 -2.10 4.80
C GLU A 179 29.67 -3.31 4.02
N ILE A 180 30.06 -3.38 2.74
CA ILE A 180 29.63 -4.42 1.80
C ILE A 180 30.85 -5.17 1.29
N GLY A 181 30.81 -6.49 1.39
CA GLY A 181 31.84 -7.38 0.81
C GLY A 181 31.37 -7.96 -0.51
N PHE A 182 32.31 -8.04 -1.44
CA PHE A 182 32.09 -8.61 -2.76
C PHE A 182 32.92 -9.87 -2.96
N SER A 183 32.27 -10.95 -3.44
CA SER A 183 32.98 -12.20 -3.77
C SER A 183 34.05 -11.98 -4.85
N SER A 184 35.15 -12.73 -4.76
CA SER A 184 36.17 -12.79 -5.82
C SER A 184 35.65 -13.38 -7.13
N ASP A 185 34.50 -14.06 -7.10
CA ASP A 185 33.87 -14.68 -8.27
C ASP A 185 33.07 -13.71 -9.11
N ILE A 186 32.93 -12.45 -8.67
CA ILE A 186 32.28 -11.38 -9.45
C ILE A 186 33.11 -11.08 -10.70
N ILE A 187 32.48 -11.18 -11.85
CA ILE A 187 33.10 -10.89 -13.15
C ILE A 187 32.94 -9.40 -13.43
N ASN A 188 34.00 -8.76 -13.91
CA ASN A 188 33.96 -7.36 -14.31
C ASN A 188 32.86 -7.10 -15.35
N GLY A 189 31.98 -6.14 -15.06
CA GLY A 189 30.81 -5.80 -15.88
C GLY A 189 29.54 -6.54 -15.49
N SER A 190 29.55 -7.35 -14.41
CA SER A 190 28.31 -7.88 -13.80
C SER A 190 27.45 -6.74 -13.28
N VAL A 191 26.13 -6.84 -13.48
CA VAL A 191 25.14 -5.99 -12.82
C VAL A 191 24.63 -6.75 -11.61
N LEU A 192 24.87 -6.20 -10.42
CA LEU A 192 24.34 -6.75 -9.18
C LEU A 192 23.00 -6.05 -8.90
N PRO A 193 21.88 -6.79 -8.84
CA PRO A 193 20.63 -6.21 -8.41
C PRO A 193 20.72 -5.81 -6.93
N MET A 194 20.28 -4.62 -6.61
CA MET A 194 20.15 -4.09 -5.24
C MET A 194 18.68 -3.92 -4.90
#